data_ee1c99a74616247e277120ae96894a26
#
_entry.id   ee1c99a74616247e277120ae96894a26
#
_cell.length_a   1.000
_cell.length_b   1.000
_cell.length_c   1.000
_cell.angle_alpha   90.00
_cell.angle_beta   90.00
_cell.angle_gamma   90.00
#
_symmetry.space_group_name_H-M   'P 1'
#
loop_
_entity.id
_entity.type
_entity.pdbx_description
1 polymer ?
#
loop_
_entity_poly.entity_id
_entity_poly.type
_entity_poly.pdbx_seq_one_letter_code
_entity_poly.pdbx_strand_id
1 'polypeptide(L)'
;IRALFTDSRASVDDRKPGYPHWNEGMLATVDKRPRSVFTSDAEEHTRFRRMLSKPFTFKRVEGLRPAVQKITDDHIDAILAGPQPADLVETLSLPVPSLVISQLLGVPYSDAEFFQEQAHKGMGRFATAEESAEGATALARYIAKLVRAKMEDPTEDLVGDLAERVNAEELSVREAAQLATGVLIAGHETTANMISLAIVALLEHPEQFALLRDTDDPKVIATAVEELMRYLSIIQTGQRRVAVEDIELAGEVIRAGEGIILDVPPANWDARRYPNPDRLDLQREDNPHVGFGYGRHQCVGQQLARMELQIVLHTLLRRMPTLRLAVPLQRLPFKHDALAYGLYELPVTW
;
A
#
# COMPACT_ATOMS: atom_id res chain seq x y z
N ILE A 1 10.73 16.98 -7.50
CA ILE A 1 10.36 16.04 -6.45
C ILE A 1 11.42 14.95 -6.23
N ARG A 2 11.93 14.28 -7.29
CA ARG A 2 12.93 13.20 -7.14
C ARG A 2 14.21 13.66 -6.42
N ALA A 3 14.70 14.87 -6.68
CA ALA A 3 15.86 15.43 -5.99
C ALA A 3 15.64 15.40 -4.46
N LEU A 4 14.49 15.89 -3.97
CA LEU A 4 14.18 15.89 -2.55
C LEU A 4 13.96 14.48 -1.97
N PHE A 5 13.46 13.52 -2.75
CA PHE A 5 13.37 12.13 -2.31
C PHE A 5 14.74 11.50 -2.01
N THR A 6 15.80 11.97 -2.68
CA THR A 6 17.15 11.43 -2.53
C THR A 6 18.08 12.32 -1.71
N ASP A 7 17.66 13.54 -1.37
CA ASP A 7 18.46 14.47 -0.59
C ASP A 7 18.47 14.03 0.90
N SER A 8 19.65 13.77 1.44
CA SER A 8 19.84 13.36 2.84
C SER A 8 19.48 14.45 3.84
N ARG A 9 19.44 15.71 3.40
CA ARG A 9 19.02 16.86 4.21
C ARG A 9 17.51 16.97 4.37
N ALA A 10 16.73 16.26 3.52
CA ALA A 10 15.27 16.14 3.64
C ALA A 10 14.91 14.90 4.49
N SER A 11 14.93 15.06 5.81
CA SER A 11 14.76 14.00 6.81
C SER A 11 13.32 13.50 6.89
N VAL A 12 13.13 12.19 7.10
CA VAL A 12 11.83 11.56 7.41
C VAL A 12 11.56 11.47 8.92
N ASP A 13 12.53 11.81 9.76
CA ASP A 13 12.39 11.68 11.21
C ASP A 13 11.36 12.67 11.74
N ASP A 14 10.18 12.12 12.06
CA ASP A 14 9.01 12.86 12.51
C ASP A 14 9.15 13.48 13.92
N ARG A 15 10.27 13.21 14.63
CA ARG A 15 10.62 13.84 15.91
C ARG A 15 11.40 15.14 15.77
N LYS A 16 11.89 15.43 14.57
CA LYS A 16 12.65 16.66 14.33
C LYS A 16 11.75 17.88 14.35
N PRO A 17 12.18 18.98 14.96
CA PRO A 17 11.44 20.25 14.93
C PRO A 17 11.13 20.68 13.49
N GLY A 18 9.91 21.18 13.28
CA GLY A 18 9.45 21.61 11.95
C GLY A 18 8.91 20.50 11.05
N TYR A 19 8.96 19.23 11.47
CA TYR A 19 8.33 18.16 10.70
C TYR A 19 6.81 18.41 10.57
N PRO A 20 6.24 18.39 9.36
CA PRO A 20 4.83 18.74 9.13
C PRO A 20 3.91 17.55 9.45
N HIS A 21 3.56 17.35 10.71
CA HIS A 21 2.66 16.28 11.12
C HIS A 21 1.29 16.37 10.45
N TRP A 22 0.65 15.23 10.25
CA TRP A 22 -0.69 15.14 9.65
C TRP A 22 -1.75 15.85 10.51
N ASN A 23 -1.67 15.65 11.82
CA ASN A 23 -2.57 16.26 12.79
C ASN A 23 -1.88 16.41 14.16
N GLU A 24 -2.52 17.15 15.05
CA GLU A 24 -2.02 17.39 16.41
C GLU A 24 -1.89 16.10 17.24
N GLY A 25 -2.75 15.10 17.02
CA GLY A 25 -2.68 13.81 17.70
C GLY A 25 -1.41 13.03 17.34
N MET A 26 -0.99 13.08 16.09
CA MET A 26 0.28 12.48 15.66
C MET A 26 1.47 13.20 16.28
N LEU A 27 1.44 14.54 16.37
CA LEU A 27 2.47 15.31 17.05
C LEU A 27 2.52 14.97 18.55
N ALA A 28 1.38 14.95 19.23
CA ALA A 28 1.31 14.68 20.68
C ALA A 28 1.79 13.27 21.08
N THR A 29 1.82 12.33 20.15
CA THR A 29 2.21 10.93 20.38
C THR A 29 3.58 10.56 19.79
N VAL A 30 4.25 11.47 19.09
CA VAL A 30 5.47 11.19 18.32
C VAL A 30 6.57 10.53 19.15
N ASP A 31 6.83 11.02 20.37
CA ASP A 31 7.88 10.48 21.25
C ASP A 31 7.52 9.11 21.86
N LYS A 32 6.23 8.79 21.92
CA LYS A 32 5.73 7.51 22.45
C LYS A 32 5.74 6.40 21.40
N ARG A 33 5.75 6.77 20.12
CA ARG A 33 5.78 5.82 19.02
C ARG A 33 7.19 5.27 18.83
N PRO A 34 7.35 3.96 18.57
CA PRO A 34 8.64 3.40 18.23
C PRO A 34 9.13 3.92 16.88
N ARG A 35 10.44 3.96 16.66
CA ARG A 35 11.01 4.21 15.34
C ARG A 35 10.68 3.05 14.40
N SER A 36 10.56 3.39 13.13
CA SER A 36 10.19 2.43 12.08
C SER A 36 10.97 2.71 10.79
N VAL A 37 10.88 1.81 9.84
CA VAL A 37 11.44 2.02 8.50
C VAL A 37 10.89 3.28 7.80
N PHE A 38 9.71 3.77 8.21
CA PHE A 38 9.07 4.95 7.64
C PHE A 38 9.55 6.27 8.25
N THR A 39 10.04 6.24 9.49
CA THR A 39 10.39 7.43 10.29
C THR A 39 11.85 7.44 10.70
N SER A 40 12.69 6.62 10.07
CA SER A 40 14.13 6.55 10.33
C SER A 40 14.94 7.00 9.14
N ASP A 41 16.03 7.70 9.39
CA ASP A 41 17.02 8.13 8.39
C ASP A 41 18.26 7.25 8.39
N ALA A 42 19.12 7.46 7.41
CA ALA A 42 20.50 6.97 7.31
C ALA A 42 20.71 5.49 7.69
N GLU A 43 21.52 5.22 8.71
CA GLU A 43 21.91 3.86 9.10
C GLU A 43 20.75 3.07 9.73
N GLU A 44 19.93 3.72 10.54
CA GLU A 44 18.78 3.08 11.18
C GLU A 44 17.75 2.62 10.14
N HIS A 45 17.44 3.48 9.15
CA HIS A 45 16.62 3.07 8.02
C HIS A 45 17.23 1.89 7.26
N THR A 46 18.54 1.94 6.98
CA THR A 46 19.25 0.87 6.27
C THR A 46 19.18 -0.44 7.02
N ARG A 47 19.28 -0.40 8.36
CA ARG A 47 19.13 -1.58 9.24
C ARG A 47 17.72 -2.17 9.06
N PHE A 48 16.67 -1.40 9.26
CA PHE A 48 15.29 -1.90 9.12
C PHE A 48 14.98 -2.36 7.70
N ARG A 49 15.40 -1.60 6.69
CA ARG A 49 15.17 -1.96 5.28
C ARG A 49 15.79 -3.30 4.92
N ARG A 50 17.02 -3.57 5.37
CA ARG A 50 17.70 -4.85 5.13
C ARG A 50 16.92 -6.02 5.74
N MET A 51 16.31 -5.86 6.90
CA MET A 51 15.54 -6.90 7.57
C MET A 51 14.25 -7.25 6.81
N LEU A 52 13.67 -6.25 6.12
CA LEU A 52 12.46 -6.44 5.30
C LEU A 52 12.75 -6.84 3.84
N SER A 53 14.01 -6.81 3.38
CA SER A 53 14.29 -6.99 1.94
C SER A 53 14.10 -8.43 1.45
N LYS A 54 14.40 -9.44 2.27
CA LYS A 54 14.39 -10.87 1.87
C LYS A 54 12.99 -11.35 1.46
N PRO A 55 11.89 -11.04 2.21
CA PRO A 55 10.53 -11.43 1.83
C PRO A 55 10.03 -10.76 0.53
N PHE A 56 10.54 -9.57 0.20
CA PHE A 56 10.13 -8.81 -0.98
C PHE A 56 11.05 -8.98 -2.19
N THR A 57 11.92 -9.98 -2.18
CA THR A 57 12.69 -10.34 -3.38
C THR A 57 11.77 -10.83 -4.50
N PHE A 58 12.14 -10.57 -5.76
CA PHE A 58 11.37 -10.99 -6.93
C PHE A 58 10.98 -12.48 -6.88
N LYS A 59 11.91 -13.35 -6.53
CA LYS A 59 11.68 -14.81 -6.43
C LYS A 59 10.59 -15.16 -5.40
N ARG A 60 10.62 -14.54 -4.21
CA ARG A 60 9.61 -14.81 -3.16
C ARG A 60 8.25 -14.25 -3.53
N VAL A 61 8.22 -13.04 -4.07
CA VAL A 61 6.97 -12.42 -4.53
C VAL A 61 6.34 -13.25 -5.65
N GLU A 62 7.09 -13.64 -6.67
CA GLU A 62 6.57 -14.50 -7.74
C GLU A 62 6.10 -15.88 -7.23
N GLY A 63 6.72 -16.39 -6.16
CA GLY A 63 6.25 -17.61 -5.50
C GLY A 63 4.84 -17.50 -4.90
N LEU A 64 4.36 -16.29 -4.60
CA LEU A 64 3.01 -16.04 -4.10
C LEU A 64 1.97 -15.99 -5.22
N ARG A 65 2.36 -15.82 -6.49
CA ARG A 65 1.44 -15.65 -7.62
C ARG A 65 0.31 -16.69 -7.69
N PRO A 66 0.56 -18.01 -7.55
CA PRO A 66 -0.52 -19.01 -7.58
C PRO A 66 -1.53 -18.82 -6.44
N ALA A 67 -1.06 -18.44 -5.27
CA ALA A 67 -1.91 -18.20 -4.10
C ALA A 67 -2.74 -16.93 -4.27
N VAL A 68 -2.13 -15.83 -4.76
CA VAL A 68 -2.84 -14.58 -5.08
C VAL A 68 -3.91 -14.81 -6.15
N GLN A 69 -3.60 -15.60 -7.19
CA GLN A 69 -4.58 -15.97 -8.21
C GLN A 69 -5.76 -16.74 -7.59
N LYS A 70 -5.45 -17.77 -6.78
CA LYS A 70 -6.50 -18.56 -6.11
C LYS A 70 -7.38 -17.70 -5.21
N ILE A 71 -6.80 -16.84 -4.38
CA ILE A 71 -7.54 -15.92 -3.50
C ILE A 71 -8.46 -15.04 -4.35
N THR A 72 -7.95 -14.48 -5.45
CA THR A 72 -8.72 -13.64 -6.37
C THR A 72 -9.87 -14.40 -7.00
N ASP A 73 -9.62 -15.61 -7.50
CA ASP A 73 -10.64 -16.46 -8.12
C ASP A 73 -11.75 -16.83 -7.13
N ASP A 74 -11.39 -17.25 -5.92
CA ASP A 74 -12.35 -17.63 -4.87
C ASP A 74 -13.28 -16.44 -4.50
N HIS A 75 -12.75 -15.22 -4.42
CA HIS A 75 -13.54 -14.02 -4.13
C HIS A 75 -14.46 -13.65 -5.31
N ILE A 76 -13.97 -13.71 -6.54
CA ILE A 76 -14.78 -13.44 -7.72
C ILE A 76 -15.88 -14.51 -7.89
N ASP A 77 -15.60 -15.78 -7.60
CA ASP A 77 -16.61 -16.85 -7.58
C ASP A 77 -17.74 -16.55 -6.59
N ALA A 78 -17.37 -16.14 -5.38
CA ALA A 78 -18.34 -15.76 -4.35
C ALA A 78 -19.19 -14.55 -4.77
N ILE A 79 -18.58 -13.53 -5.40
CA ILE A 79 -19.30 -12.36 -5.92
C ILE A 79 -20.30 -12.79 -7.00
N LEU A 80 -19.86 -13.59 -7.98
CA LEU A 80 -20.71 -14.06 -9.08
C LEU A 80 -21.88 -14.94 -8.62
N ALA A 81 -21.72 -15.67 -7.52
CA ALA A 81 -22.77 -16.47 -6.90
C ALA A 81 -23.69 -15.65 -5.97
N GLY A 82 -23.30 -14.43 -5.62
CA GLY A 82 -23.99 -13.56 -4.68
C GLY A 82 -25.07 -12.67 -5.32
N PRO A 83 -25.70 -11.84 -4.49
CA PRO A 83 -26.71 -10.89 -4.96
C PRO A 83 -26.08 -9.70 -5.69
N GLN A 84 -26.90 -9.03 -6.52
CA GLN A 84 -26.56 -7.75 -7.13
C GLN A 84 -27.46 -6.64 -6.57
N PRO A 85 -26.95 -5.42 -6.36
CA PRO A 85 -25.55 -5.02 -6.48
C PRO A 85 -24.65 -5.63 -5.41
N ALA A 86 -23.36 -5.81 -5.72
CA ALA A 86 -22.33 -6.19 -4.74
C ALA A 86 -21.39 -5.03 -4.47
N ASP A 87 -20.89 -4.90 -3.25
CA ASP A 87 -19.85 -3.95 -2.88
C ASP A 87 -18.47 -4.57 -3.10
N LEU A 88 -17.73 -4.12 -4.12
CA LEU A 88 -16.39 -4.63 -4.40
C LEU A 88 -15.33 -4.21 -3.38
N VAL A 89 -15.56 -3.16 -2.58
CA VAL A 89 -14.63 -2.83 -1.50
C VAL A 89 -14.67 -3.91 -0.45
N GLU A 90 -15.85 -4.30 0.01
CA GLU A 90 -16.06 -5.32 1.03
C GLU A 90 -15.74 -6.74 0.53
N THR A 91 -16.12 -7.05 -0.73
CA THR A 91 -16.07 -8.44 -1.24
C THR A 91 -14.80 -8.80 -1.99
N LEU A 92 -13.99 -7.81 -2.44
CA LEU A 92 -12.78 -8.04 -3.23
C LEU A 92 -11.60 -7.19 -2.77
N SER A 93 -11.76 -5.84 -2.79
CA SER A 93 -10.60 -4.93 -2.66
C SER A 93 -9.93 -4.99 -1.29
N LEU A 94 -10.70 -5.13 -0.20
CA LEU A 94 -10.16 -5.31 1.15
C LEU A 94 -9.71 -6.74 1.44
N PRO A 95 -10.51 -7.80 1.18
CA PRO A 95 -10.13 -9.15 1.60
C PRO A 95 -8.95 -9.72 0.82
N VAL A 96 -8.81 -9.44 -0.49
CA VAL A 96 -7.70 -10.00 -1.27
C VAL A 96 -6.34 -9.55 -0.74
N PRO A 97 -6.02 -8.24 -0.62
CA PRO A 97 -4.74 -7.81 -0.04
C PRO A 97 -4.54 -8.25 1.42
N SER A 98 -5.62 -8.32 2.21
CA SER A 98 -5.57 -8.81 3.59
C SER A 98 -5.08 -10.26 3.67
N LEU A 99 -5.62 -11.13 2.83
CA LEU A 99 -5.20 -12.54 2.77
C LEU A 99 -3.79 -12.69 2.21
N VAL A 100 -3.43 -11.92 1.18
CA VAL A 100 -2.10 -11.93 0.57
C VAL A 100 -1.03 -11.50 1.57
N ILE A 101 -1.26 -10.39 2.31
CA ILE A 101 -0.29 -9.93 3.32
C ILE A 101 -0.21 -10.90 4.51
N SER A 102 -1.32 -11.53 4.90
CA SER A 102 -1.34 -12.57 5.92
C SER A 102 -0.47 -13.76 5.53
N GLN A 103 -0.55 -14.18 4.27
CA GLN A 103 0.29 -15.25 3.74
C GLN A 103 1.77 -14.86 3.68
N LEU A 104 2.10 -13.64 3.25
CA LEU A 104 3.47 -13.13 3.28
C LEU A 104 4.04 -13.12 4.71
N LEU A 105 3.23 -12.75 5.71
CA LEU A 105 3.59 -12.74 7.12
C LEU A 105 3.72 -14.16 7.70
N GLY A 106 3.15 -15.16 7.04
CA GLY A 106 3.08 -16.52 7.56
C GLY A 106 2.08 -16.67 8.69
N VAL A 107 0.96 -15.94 8.62
CA VAL A 107 -0.19 -16.10 9.51
C VAL A 107 -0.89 -17.41 9.14
N PRO A 108 -1.16 -18.31 10.12
CA PRO A 108 -1.93 -19.53 9.87
C PRO A 108 -3.31 -19.22 9.31
N TYR A 109 -3.76 -20.01 8.34
CA TYR A 109 -5.08 -19.81 7.72
C TYR A 109 -6.23 -19.85 8.74
N SER A 110 -6.09 -20.65 9.80
CA SER A 110 -7.05 -20.70 10.92
C SER A 110 -7.26 -19.35 11.61
N ASP A 111 -6.27 -18.47 11.55
CA ASP A 111 -6.28 -17.19 12.24
C ASP A 111 -6.63 -16.02 11.30
N ALA A 112 -6.88 -16.31 10.01
CA ALA A 112 -7.15 -15.30 8.98
C ALA A 112 -8.40 -14.46 9.31
N GLU A 113 -9.46 -15.10 9.84
CA GLU A 113 -10.69 -14.40 10.23
C GLU A 113 -10.45 -13.38 11.35
N PHE A 114 -9.74 -13.80 12.42
CA PHE A 114 -9.34 -12.90 13.50
C PHE A 114 -8.52 -11.72 12.97
N PHE A 115 -7.59 -12.03 12.08
CA PHE A 115 -6.70 -11.03 11.50
C PHE A 115 -7.45 -10.00 10.67
N GLN A 116 -8.38 -10.45 9.82
CA GLN A 116 -9.25 -9.58 9.03
C GLN A 116 -10.17 -8.72 9.92
N GLU A 117 -10.77 -9.30 10.96
CA GLU A 117 -11.61 -8.59 11.90
C GLU A 117 -10.85 -7.45 12.59
N GLN A 118 -9.65 -7.71 13.11
CA GLN A 118 -8.85 -6.69 13.78
C GLN A 118 -8.34 -5.62 12.81
N ALA A 119 -7.98 -5.98 11.59
CA ALA A 119 -7.62 -5.03 10.55
C ALA A 119 -8.82 -4.14 10.16
N HIS A 120 -10.00 -4.73 10.04
CA HIS A 120 -11.23 -3.99 9.72
C HIS A 120 -11.63 -3.01 10.83
N LYS A 121 -11.53 -3.41 12.12
CA LYS A 121 -11.79 -2.52 13.27
C LYS A 121 -10.94 -1.26 13.24
N GLY A 122 -9.70 -1.38 12.79
CA GLY A 122 -8.77 -0.24 12.72
C GLY A 122 -8.99 0.71 11.53
N MET A 123 -9.66 0.26 10.48
CA MET A 123 -9.73 0.96 9.18
C MET A 123 -11.14 1.22 8.67
N GLY A 124 -12.17 0.82 9.43
CA GLY A 124 -13.57 1.02 9.05
C GLY A 124 -13.98 2.50 9.03
N ARG A 125 -14.91 2.85 8.14
CA ARG A 125 -15.44 4.23 7.95
C ARG A 125 -15.88 4.92 9.24
N PHE A 126 -16.38 4.15 10.20
CA PHE A 126 -16.92 4.65 11.46
C PHE A 126 -16.05 4.27 12.66
N ALA A 127 -14.84 3.75 12.41
CA ALA A 127 -13.95 3.36 13.50
C ALA A 127 -13.54 4.58 14.33
N THR A 128 -13.75 4.51 15.62
CA THR A 128 -13.27 5.50 16.57
C THR A 128 -11.75 5.40 16.74
N ALA A 129 -11.11 6.45 17.25
CA ALA A 129 -9.69 6.42 17.59
C ALA A 129 -9.36 5.31 18.61
N GLU A 130 -10.33 4.98 19.52
CA GLU A 130 -10.20 3.94 20.53
C GLU A 130 -10.25 2.55 19.88
N GLU A 131 -11.24 2.27 19.02
CA GLU A 131 -11.35 1.01 18.27
C GLU A 131 -10.12 0.76 17.36
N SER A 132 -9.63 1.82 16.70
CA SER A 132 -8.42 1.75 15.89
C SER A 132 -7.18 1.41 16.74
N ALA A 133 -7.05 1.99 17.92
CA ALA A 133 -5.95 1.70 18.84
C ALA A 133 -6.05 0.29 19.43
N GLU A 134 -7.27 -0.19 19.74
CA GLU A 134 -7.52 -1.55 20.21
C GLU A 134 -7.16 -2.59 19.14
N GLY A 135 -7.64 -2.42 17.90
CA GLY A 135 -7.33 -3.30 16.79
C GLY A 135 -5.83 -3.38 16.51
N ALA A 136 -5.14 -2.24 16.44
CA ALA A 136 -3.69 -2.18 16.27
C ALA A 136 -2.94 -2.88 17.41
N THR A 137 -3.41 -2.71 18.65
CA THR A 137 -2.82 -3.35 19.83
C THR A 137 -3.02 -4.87 19.81
N ALA A 138 -4.22 -5.33 19.42
CA ALA A 138 -4.54 -6.76 19.30
C ALA A 138 -3.65 -7.42 18.24
N LEU A 139 -3.52 -6.80 17.06
CA LEU A 139 -2.63 -7.25 15.98
C LEU A 139 -1.17 -7.30 16.43
N ALA A 140 -0.66 -6.25 17.08
CA ALA A 140 0.73 -6.22 17.57
C ALA A 140 1.00 -7.33 18.59
N ARG A 141 0.07 -7.63 19.49
CA ARG A 141 0.17 -8.74 20.46
C ARG A 141 0.16 -10.10 19.75
N TYR A 142 -0.74 -10.27 18.79
CA TYR A 142 -0.82 -11.49 17.99
C TYR A 142 0.49 -11.75 17.23
N ILE A 143 1.00 -10.73 16.53
CA ILE A 143 2.27 -10.82 15.80
C ILE A 143 3.44 -11.14 16.76
N ALA A 144 3.49 -10.50 17.94
CA ALA A 144 4.52 -10.81 18.92
C ALA A 144 4.48 -12.27 19.42
N LYS A 145 3.27 -12.84 19.54
CA LYS A 145 3.09 -14.28 19.85
C LYS A 145 3.58 -15.14 18.69
N LEU A 146 3.25 -14.77 17.46
CA LEU A 146 3.67 -15.48 16.25
C LEU A 146 5.20 -15.46 16.09
N VAL A 147 5.87 -14.31 16.35
CA VAL A 147 7.33 -14.22 16.37
C VAL A 147 7.93 -15.23 17.34
N ARG A 148 7.42 -15.29 18.59
CA ARG A 148 7.93 -16.25 19.60
C ARG A 148 7.76 -17.71 19.16
N ALA A 149 6.60 -18.05 18.60
CA ALA A 149 6.36 -19.40 18.09
C ALA A 149 7.37 -19.78 16.97
N LYS A 150 7.63 -18.82 16.04
CA LYS A 150 8.59 -19.04 14.94
C LYS A 150 10.06 -18.94 15.35
N MET A 151 10.38 -18.46 16.54
CA MET A 151 11.72 -18.61 17.12
C MET A 151 12.03 -20.07 17.50
N GLU A 152 11.00 -20.84 17.86
CA GLU A 152 11.09 -22.26 18.22
C GLU A 152 10.96 -23.17 17.00
N ASP A 153 10.05 -22.82 16.06
CA ASP A 153 9.78 -23.55 14.81
C ASP A 153 9.84 -22.60 13.59
N PRO A 154 11.03 -22.38 13.02
CA PRO A 154 11.25 -21.44 11.93
C PRO A 154 10.49 -21.81 10.65
N THR A 155 9.92 -20.79 9.98
CA THR A 155 9.17 -20.93 8.72
C THR A 155 9.71 -19.98 7.65
N GLU A 156 9.52 -20.34 6.36
CA GLU A 156 9.98 -19.49 5.23
C GLU A 156 9.00 -18.38 4.89
N ASP A 157 8.74 -17.44 5.83
CA ASP A 157 7.89 -16.27 5.66
C ASP A 157 8.52 -15.04 6.34
N LEU A 158 7.85 -13.89 6.29
CA LEU A 158 8.39 -12.65 6.84
C LEU A 158 8.60 -12.73 8.35
N VAL A 159 7.63 -13.27 9.09
CA VAL A 159 7.78 -13.39 10.56
C VAL A 159 8.83 -14.41 10.95
N GLY A 160 8.97 -15.51 10.18
CA GLY A 160 10.05 -16.47 10.34
C GLY A 160 11.42 -15.83 10.12
N ASP A 161 11.59 -15.06 9.03
CA ASP A 161 12.84 -14.32 8.77
C ASP A 161 13.17 -13.33 9.91
N LEU A 162 12.16 -12.66 10.48
CA LEU A 162 12.34 -11.75 11.63
C LEU A 162 12.65 -12.53 12.92
N ALA A 163 12.03 -13.69 13.14
CA ALA A 163 12.30 -14.57 14.28
C ALA A 163 13.75 -15.11 14.27
N GLU A 164 14.28 -15.46 13.10
CA GLU A 164 15.71 -15.78 12.93
C GLU A 164 16.62 -14.63 13.39
N ARG A 165 16.23 -13.35 13.08
CA ARG A 165 16.97 -12.17 13.53
C ARG A 165 16.88 -11.95 15.04
N VAL A 166 15.75 -12.31 15.65
CA VAL A 166 15.61 -12.26 17.12
C VAL A 166 16.52 -13.31 17.76
N ASN A 167 16.56 -14.54 17.23
CA ASN A 167 17.46 -15.60 17.71
C ASN A 167 18.94 -15.23 17.55
N ALA A 168 19.28 -14.43 16.53
CA ALA A 168 20.64 -13.91 16.31
C ALA A 168 20.94 -12.64 17.13
N GLU A 169 20.07 -12.21 18.04
CA GLU A 169 20.19 -11.00 18.85
C GLU A 169 20.31 -9.68 18.04
N GLU A 170 19.92 -9.70 16.76
CA GLU A 170 19.90 -8.51 15.90
C GLU A 170 18.64 -7.65 16.12
N LEU A 171 17.56 -8.25 16.62
CA LEU A 171 16.27 -7.61 16.94
C LEU A 171 15.73 -8.11 18.28
N SER A 172 14.99 -7.26 18.97
CA SER A 172 14.08 -7.71 20.02
C SER A 172 12.76 -8.24 19.41
N VAL A 173 12.04 -9.11 20.15
CA VAL A 173 10.68 -9.54 19.76
C VAL A 173 9.75 -8.36 19.49
N ARG A 174 9.90 -7.27 20.26
CA ARG A 174 9.11 -6.05 20.08
C ARG A 174 9.40 -5.38 18.74
N GLU A 175 10.66 -5.19 18.37
CA GLU A 175 11.04 -4.61 17.08
C GLU A 175 10.58 -5.49 15.92
N ALA A 176 10.75 -6.81 16.01
CA ALA A 176 10.26 -7.75 15.00
C ALA A 176 8.75 -7.65 14.80
N ALA A 177 7.97 -7.63 15.91
CA ALA A 177 6.52 -7.47 15.85
C ALA A 177 6.10 -6.11 15.25
N GLN A 178 6.82 -5.03 15.57
CA GLN A 178 6.56 -3.71 15.01
C GLN A 178 6.84 -3.63 13.51
N LEU A 179 7.94 -4.22 13.05
CA LEU A 179 8.26 -4.29 11.61
C LEU A 179 7.17 -5.07 10.86
N ALA A 180 6.78 -6.23 11.35
CA ALA A 180 5.74 -7.05 10.73
C ALA A 180 4.37 -6.36 10.74
N THR A 181 3.97 -5.70 11.86
CA THR A 181 2.74 -4.91 11.93
C THR A 181 2.78 -3.72 10.97
N GLY A 182 3.94 -3.05 10.84
CA GLY A 182 4.11 -1.97 9.87
C GLY A 182 3.92 -2.43 8.42
N VAL A 183 4.46 -3.61 8.07
CA VAL A 183 4.27 -4.22 6.74
C VAL A 183 2.80 -4.56 6.50
N LEU A 184 2.13 -5.12 7.50
CA LEU A 184 0.71 -5.41 7.45
C LEU A 184 -0.12 -4.17 7.09
N ILE A 185 0.00 -3.12 7.91
CA ILE A 185 -0.79 -1.89 7.73
C ILE A 185 -0.51 -1.27 6.37
N ALA A 186 0.77 -1.21 5.97
CA ALA A 186 1.16 -0.63 4.70
C ALA A 186 0.67 -1.43 3.48
N GLY A 187 0.65 -2.76 3.56
CA GLY A 187 0.30 -3.63 2.43
C GLY A 187 -1.20 -3.82 2.22
N HIS A 188 -2.00 -3.69 3.28
CA HIS A 188 -3.44 -3.95 3.22
C HIS A 188 -4.22 -2.79 2.57
N GLU A 189 -4.28 -1.64 3.24
CA GLU A 189 -5.19 -0.55 2.84
C GLU A 189 -4.76 0.12 1.52
N THR A 190 -3.47 0.28 1.30
CA THR A 190 -2.97 0.96 0.09
C THR A 190 -3.32 0.17 -1.17
N THR A 191 -3.13 -1.15 -1.16
CA THR A 191 -3.46 -2.01 -2.29
C THR A 191 -4.97 -2.10 -2.49
N ALA A 192 -5.76 -2.19 -1.42
CA ALA A 192 -7.23 -2.18 -1.48
C ALA A 192 -7.78 -0.90 -2.12
N ASN A 193 -7.27 0.26 -1.70
CA ASN A 193 -7.65 1.55 -2.28
C ASN A 193 -7.26 1.64 -3.76
N MET A 194 -6.07 1.13 -4.12
CA MET A 194 -5.60 1.13 -5.50
C MET A 194 -6.47 0.24 -6.39
N ILE A 195 -6.87 -0.95 -5.92
CA ILE A 195 -7.78 -1.86 -6.65
C ILE A 195 -9.11 -1.17 -6.93
N SER A 196 -9.76 -0.64 -5.89
CA SER A 196 -11.08 -0.02 -6.04
C SER A 196 -11.06 1.21 -6.94
N LEU A 197 -10.06 2.09 -6.82
CA LEU A 197 -9.91 3.26 -7.69
C LEU A 197 -9.58 2.86 -9.14
N ALA A 198 -8.75 1.83 -9.33
CA ALA A 198 -8.43 1.31 -10.67
C ALA A 198 -9.67 0.77 -11.38
N ILE A 199 -10.55 0.05 -10.66
CA ILE A 199 -11.82 -0.42 -11.20
C ILE A 199 -12.68 0.77 -11.65
N VAL A 200 -12.84 1.79 -10.81
CA VAL A 200 -13.60 3.01 -11.18
C VAL A 200 -13.00 3.66 -12.42
N ALA A 201 -11.68 3.88 -12.43
CA ALA A 201 -11.01 4.51 -13.57
C ALA A 201 -11.22 3.72 -14.87
N LEU A 202 -11.17 2.39 -14.82
CA LEU A 202 -11.41 1.53 -15.98
C LEU A 202 -12.88 1.56 -16.44
N LEU A 203 -13.84 1.63 -15.51
CA LEU A 203 -15.26 1.75 -15.83
C LEU A 203 -15.61 3.10 -16.48
N GLU A 204 -14.88 4.17 -16.12
CA GLU A 204 -15.04 5.49 -16.75
C GLU A 204 -14.29 5.62 -18.10
N HIS A 205 -13.44 4.62 -18.46
CA HIS A 205 -12.67 4.58 -19.71
C HIS A 205 -12.89 3.24 -20.44
N PRO A 206 -14.04 3.05 -21.11
CA PRO A 206 -14.43 1.75 -21.70
C PRO A 206 -13.43 1.16 -22.69
N GLU A 207 -12.71 1.99 -23.45
CA GLU A 207 -11.65 1.55 -24.36
C GLU A 207 -10.44 0.97 -23.62
N GLN A 208 -10.08 1.55 -22.46
CA GLN A 208 -8.98 1.05 -21.62
C GLN A 208 -9.40 -0.21 -20.86
N PHE A 209 -10.67 -0.27 -20.44
CA PHE A 209 -11.27 -1.47 -19.87
C PHE A 209 -11.18 -2.64 -20.87
N ALA A 210 -11.64 -2.43 -22.12
CA ALA A 210 -11.62 -3.45 -23.16
C ALA A 210 -10.17 -3.89 -23.48
N LEU A 211 -9.22 -2.96 -23.56
CA LEU A 211 -7.82 -3.25 -23.80
C LEU A 211 -7.26 -4.20 -22.72
N LEU A 212 -7.48 -3.90 -21.44
CA LEU A 212 -6.97 -4.73 -20.33
C LEU A 212 -7.70 -6.06 -20.22
N ARG A 213 -9.01 -6.09 -20.50
CA ARG A 213 -9.82 -7.31 -20.49
C ARG A 213 -9.37 -8.31 -21.56
N ASP A 214 -9.12 -7.81 -22.79
CA ASP A 214 -8.99 -8.66 -23.98
C ASP A 214 -7.53 -9.06 -24.29
N THR A 215 -6.55 -8.49 -23.55
CA THR A 215 -5.13 -8.84 -23.73
C THR A 215 -4.74 -10.10 -22.97
N ASP A 216 -3.89 -10.93 -23.58
CA ASP A 216 -3.15 -12.01 -22.91
C ASP A 216 -1.64 -11.69 -22.79
N ASP A 217 -1.21 -10.50 -23.25
CA ASP A 217 0.21 -10.09 -23.19
C ASP A 217 0.57 -9.60 -21.78
N PRO A 218 1.44 -10.30 -21.05
CA PRO A 218 1.87 -9.90 -19.71
C PRO A 218 2.53 -8.52 -19.67
N LYS A 219 3.14 -8.08 -20.78
CA LYS A 219 3.77 -6.76 -20.87
C LYS A 219 2.70 -5.66 -20.88
N VAL A 220 1.61 -5.84 -21.61
CA VAL A 220 0.50 -4.88 -21.63
C VAL A 220 -0.15 -4.80 -20.26
N ILE A 221 -0.38 -5.95 -19.60
CA ILE A 221 -0.94 -5.99 -18.24
C ILE A 221 -0.03 -5.25 -17.24
N ALA A 222 1.29 -5.47 -17.34
CA ALA A 222 2.26 -4.79 -16.48
C ALA A 222 2.29 -3.27 -16.73
N THR A 223 2.31 -2.84 -18.00
CA THR A 223 2.30 -1.41 -18.38
C THR A 223 1.01 -0.73 -17.90
N ALA A 224 -0.13 -1.42 -18.00
CA ALA A 224 -1.41 -0.93 -17.52
C ALA A 224 -1.39 -0.62 -16.01
N VAL A 225 -0.76 -1.48 -15.20
CA VAL A 225 -0.62 -1.24 -13.76
C VAL A 225 0.25 -0.02 -13.48
N GLU A 226 1.37 0.16 -14.19
CA GLU A 226 2.21 1.37 -14.03
C GLU A 226 1.44 2.65 -14.37
N GLU A 227 0.63 2.63 -15.42
CA GLU A 227 -0.18 3.79 -15.80
C GLU A 227 -1.28 4.08 -14.77
N LEU A 228 -1.97 3.06 -14.26
CA LEU A 228 -2.94 3.23 -13.19
C LEU A 228 -2.28 3.81 -11.92
N MET A 229 -1.08 3.36 -11.57
CA MET A 229 -0.30 3.90 -10.45
C MET A 229 0.09 5.37 -10.65
N ARG A 230 0.42 5.78 -11.88
CA ARG A 230 0.68 7.18 -12.24
C ARG A 230 -0.59 8.01 -12.13
N TYR A 231 -1.64 7.55 -12.80
CA TYR A 231 -2.89 8.30 -13.01
C TYR A 231 -3.64 8.55 -11.69
N LEU A 232 -3.71 7.54 -10.82
CA LEU A 232 -4.52 7.58 -9.59
C LEU A 232 -3.77 8.16 -8.38
N SER A 233 -2.48 7.85 -8.22
CA SER A 233 -1.63 8.39 -7.13
C SER A 233 -2.31 8.45 -5.77
N ILE A 234 -2.55 7.30 -5.12
CA ILE A 234 -3.36 7.18 -3.89
C ILE A 234 -2.83 7.97 -2.67
N ILE A 235 -1.53 8.29 -2.63
CA ILE A 235 -0.94 9.12 -1.56
C ILE A 235 -1.12 10.60 -1.93
N GLN A 236 -2.33 11.10 -1.77
CA GLN A 236 -2.69 12.48 -2.13
C GLN A 236 -2.29 13.52 -1.08
N THR A 237 -1.93 13.08 0.12
CA THR A 237 -1.53 13.97 1.23
C THR A 237 -0.06 14.33 1.20
N GLY A 238 0.66 13.84 0.22
CA GLY A 238 2.11 14.01 0.05
C GLY A 238 2.95 13.22 1.06
N GLN A 239 4.21 13.03 0.72
CA GLN A 239 5.18 12.44 1.64
C GLN A 239 5.94 13.55 2.38
N ARG A 240 5.99 13.44 3.70
CA ARG A 240 6.47 14.48 4.59
C ARG A 240 7.96 14.35 4.88
N ARG A 241 8.64 15.49 4.98
CA ARG A 241 10.04 15.62 5.32
C ARG A 241 10.23 16.91 6.16
N VAL A 242 11.39 17.05 6.75
CA VAL A 242 11.87 18.31 7.31
C VAL A 242 13.30 18.57 6.84
N ALA A 243 13.61 19.79 6.47
CA ALA A 243 14.97 20.18 6.13
C ALA A 243 15.85 20.23 7.39
N VAL A 244 16.94 19.44 7.43
CA VAL A 244 17.89 19.48 8.56
C VAL A 244 19.05 20.46 8.32
N GLU A 245 19.20 20.89 7.08
CA GLU A 245 20.13 21.93 6.62
C GLU A 245 19.45 22.71 5.50
N ASP A 246 19.98 23.87 5.12
CA ASP A 246 19.46 24.63 3.98
C ASP A 246 19.60 23.83 2.68
N ILE A 247 18.52 23.76 1.90
CA ILE A 247 18.47 23.04 0.63
C ILE A 247 18.14 24.01 -0.49
N GLU A 248 19.11 24.23 -1.39
CA GLU A 248 18.85 24.99 -2.62
C GLU A 248 18.16 24.09 -3.66
N LEU A 249 17.03 24.55 -4.18
CA LEU A 249 16.25 23.83 -5.18
C LEU A 249 15.56 24.78 -6.15
N ALA A 250 15.88 24.68 -7.44
CA ALA A 250 15.24 25.45 -8.50
C ALA A 250 15.30 26.99 -8.32
N GLY A 251 16.33 27.49 -7.66
CA GLY A 251 16.51 28.92 -7.39
C GLY A 251 15.91 29.40 -6.07
N GLU A 252 15.23 28.54 -5.33
CA GLU A 252 14.68 28.80 -4.02
C GLU A 252 15.49 28.09 -2.93
N VAL A 253 15.41 28.58 -1.70
CA VAL A 253 16.09 27.99 -0.54
C VAL A 253 15.05 27.52 0.47
N ILE A 254 15.04 26.22 0.74
CA ILE A 254 14.30 25.63 1.87
C ILE A 254 15.24 25.72 3.08
N ARG A 255 14.84 26.43 4.12
CA ARG A 255 15.66 26.64 5.30
C ARG A 255 15.65 25.44 6.24
N ALA A 256 16.74 25.25 6.97
CA ALA A 256 16.79 24.27 8.04
C ALA A 256 15.64 24.48 9.04
N GLY A 257 14.93 23.40 9.38
CA GLY A 257 13.73 23.41 10.24
C GLY A 257 12.41 23.61 9.48
N GLU A 258 12.43 23.89 8.18
CA GLU A 258 11.18 23.98 7.40
C GLU A 258 10.65 22.60 7.03
N GLY A 259 9.30 22.43 7.17
CA GLY A 259 8.59 21.25 6.76
C GLY A 259 8.45 21.18 5.23
N ILE A 260 8.60 19.98 4.67
CA ILE A 260 8.50 19.71 3.24
C ILE A 260 7.40 18.70 3.00
N ILE A 261 6.49 18.99 2.08
CA ILE A 261 5.49 18.04 1.59
C ILE A 261 5.79 17.72 0.12
N LEU A 262 6.17 16.47 -0.14
CA LEU A 262 6.43 15.96 -1.49
C LEU A 262 5.10 15.51 -2.10
N ASP A 263 4.49 16.40 -2.87
CA ASP A 263 3.18 16.16 -3.48
C ASP A 263 3.31 15.25 -4.72
N VAL A 264 2.85 14.01 -4.58
CA VAL A 264 3.01 12.95 -5.59
C VAL A 264 2.07 13.13 -6.79
N PRO A 265 0.75 13.41 -6.61
CA PRO A 265 -0.17 13.56 -7.73
C PRO A 265 0.27 14.61 -8.77
N PRO A 266 0.61 15.86 -8.42
CA PRO A 266 1.09 16.84 -9.40
C PRO A 266 2.37 16.41 -10.12
N ALA A 267 3.26 15.67 -9.43
CA ALA A 267 4.47 15.17 -10.06
C ALA A 267 4.20 14.07 -11.10
N ASN A 268 3.20 13.24 -10.88
CA ASN A 268 2.76 12.20 -11.80
C ASN A 268 1.88 12.76 -12.94
N TRP A 269 1.38 13.98 -12.80
CA TRP A 269 0.58 14.70 -13.80
C TRP A 269 1.31 15.89 -14.42
N ASP A 270 2.63 16.01 -14.24
CA ASP A 270 3.43 17.08 -14.82
C ASP A 270 3.52 16.95 -16.35
N ALA A 271 2.89 17.88 -17.08
CA ALA A 271 2.86 17.90 -18.55
C ALA A 271 4.26 18.04 -19.19
N ARG A 272 5.26 18.54 -18.44
CA ARG A 272 6.66 18.61 -18.89
C ARG A 272 7.30 17.21 -18.94
N ARG A 273 6.75 16.27 -18.15
CA ARG A 273 7.26 14.89 -18.07
C ARG A 273 6.36 13.88 -18.79
N TYR A 274 5.06 14.09 -18.76
CA TYR A 274 4.06 13.18 -19.34
C TYR A 274 3.20 13.91 -20.37
N PRO A 275 3.34 13.60 -21.67
CA PRO A 275 2.41 14.13 -22.68
C PRO A 275 0.97 13.72 -22.34
N ASN A 276 0.03 14.70 -22.36
CA ASN A 276 -1.37 14.49 -22.01
C ASN A 276 -1.53 13.73 -20.66
N PRO A 277 -1.09 14.32 -19.53
CA PRO A 277 -1.00 13.62 -18.25
C PRO A 277 -2.37 13.27 -17.67
N ASP A 278 -3.41 13.98 -18.05
CA ASP A 278 -4.82 13.81 -17.73
C ASP A 278 -5.50 12.66 -18.48
N ARG A 279 -4.86 12.15 -19.54
CA ARG A 279 -5.35 10.98 -20.27
C ARG A 279 -4.85 9.69 -19.63
N LEU A 280 -5.79 8.79 -19.30
CA LEU A 280 -5.46 7.40 -18.96
C LEU A 280 -5.07 6.66 -20.23
N ASP A 281 -3.84 6.16 -20.31
CA ASP A 281 -3.30 5.45 -21.45
C ASP A 281 -2.51 4.21 -20.97
N LEU A 282 -3.19 3.06 -20.91
CA LEU A 282 -2.61 1.81 -20.39
C LEU A 282 -1.42 1.30 -21.20
N GLN A 283 -1.16 1.88 -22.37
CA GLN A 283 -0.01 1.56 -23.22
C GLN A 283 1.11 2.62 -23.15
N ARG A 284 1.07 3.53 -22.17
CA ARG A 284 2.12 4.55 -21.99
C ARG A 284 3.48 3.91 -21.72
N GLU A 285 4.38 3.95 -22.71
CA GLU A 285 5.68 3.25 -22.64
C GLU A 285 6.67 3.89 -21.67
N ASP A 286 6.83 5.23 -21.70
CA ASP A 286 7.77 5.95 -20.82
C ASP A 286 7.03 6.49 -19.59
N ASN A 287 6.94 5.66 -18.56
CA ASN A 287 6.14 5.92 -17.36
C ASN A 287 6.95 5.81 -16.06
N PRO A 288 7.97 6.66 -15.83
CA PRO A 288 8.76 6.64 -14.61
C PRO A 288 8.06 7.41 -13.47
N HIS A 289 6.86 6.98 -13.11
CA HIS A 289 6.07 7.61 -12.05
C HIS A 289 6.72 7.49 -10.67
N VAL A 290 6.27 8.31 -9.74
CA VAL A 290 6.70 8.30 -8.33
C VAL A 290 5.59 7.84 -7.38
N GLY A 291 4.60 7.07 -7.86
CA GLY A 291 3.50 6.52 -7.06
C GLY A 291 3.98 5.59 -5.94
N PHE A 292 5.12 4.92 -6.12
CA PHE A 292 5.80 4.14 -5.07
C PHE A 292 6.88 4.94 -4.31
N GLY A 293 6.90 6.26 -4.43
CA GLY A 293 8.02 7.08 -3.95
C GLY A 293 9.28 6.91 -4.82
N TYR A 294 10.41 7.36 -4.31
CA TYR A 294 11.71 7.28 -4.99
C TYR A 294 12.86 7.25 -3.97
N GLY A 295 14.02 6.69 -4.37
CA GLY A 295 15.21 6.64 -3.53
C GLY A 295 15.12 5.60 -2.41
N ARG A 296 15.81 5.87 -1.28
CA ARG A 296 15.95 4.90 -0.18
C ARG A 296 14.65 4.49 0.48
N HIS A 297 13.65 5.39 0.52
CA HIS A 297 12.31 5.16 1.06
C HIS A 297 11.29 4.69 0.01
N GLN A 298 11.73 4.30 -1.19
CA GLN A 298 10.83 3.71 -2.17
C GLN A 298 10.13 2.47 -1.60
N CYS A 299 8.84 2.29 -1.91
CA CYS A 299 8.00 1.24 -1.37
C CYS A 299 8.69 -0.14 -1.43
N VAL A 300 8.80 -0.81 -0.28
CA VAL A 300 9.41 -2.15 -0.21
C VAL A 300 8.50 -3.19 -0.86
N GLY A 301 7.17 -3.04 -0.72
CA GLY A 301 6.16 -3.94 -1.24
C GLY A 301 5.79 -3.71 -2.71
N GLN A 302 6.48 -2.82 -3.43
CA GLN A 302 6.09 -2.43 -4.78
C GLN A 302 5.94 -3.59 -5.77
N GLN A 303 6.74 -4.65 -5.64
CA GLN A 303 6.63 -5.82 -6.52
C GLN A 303 5.39 -6.65 -6.20
N LEU A 304 5.07 -6.81 -4.91
CA LEU A 304 3.86 -7.50 -4.47
C LEU A 304 2.61 -6.74 -4.93
N ALA A 305 2.56 -5.42 -4.69
CA ALA A 305 1.43 -4.59 -5.11
C ALA A 305 1.20 -4.63 -6.63
N ARG A 306 2.29 -4.60 -7.44
CA ARG A 306 2.17 -4.77 -8.90
C ARG A 306 1.57 -6.11 -9.28
N MET A 307 2.03 -7.18 -8.67
CA MET A 307 1.53 -8.54 -8.94
C MET A 307 0.05 -8.67 -8.55
N GLU A 308 -0.33 -8.17 -7.38
CA GLU A 308 -1.74 -8.16 -6.95
C GLU A 308 -2.63 -7.40 -7.92
N LEU A 309 -2.25 -6.18 -8.29
CA LEU A 309 -3.01 -5.35 -9.25
C LEU A 309 -3.13 -6.03 -10.61
N GLN A 310 -2.04 -6.63 -11.13
CA GLN A 310 -2.07 -7.37 -12.40
C GLN A 310 -3.09 -8.51 -12.35
N ILE A 311 -3.05 -9.33 -11.30
CA ILE A 311 -3.89 -10.50 -11.14
C ILE A 311 -5.35 -10.08 -10.93
N VAL A 312 -5.60 -9.22 -9.94
CA VAL A 312 -6.97 -8.84 -9.54
C VAL A 312 -7.70 -8.14 -10.68
N LEU A 313 -7.08 -7.11 -11.27
CA LEU A 313 -7.75 -6.32 -12.31
C LEU A 313 -8.00 -7.16 -13.57
N HIS A 314 -6.98 -7.84 -14.06
CA HIS A 314 -7.13 -8.66 -15.28
C HIS A 314 -8.13 -9.79 -15.10
N THR A 315 -8.09 -10.52 -13.96
CA THR A 315 -9.04 -11.60 -13.69
C THR A 315 -10.47 -11.09 -13.56
N LEU A 316 -10.66 -9.97 -12.80
CA LEU A 316 -11.98 -9.38 -12.62
C LEU A 316 -12.62 -8.97 -13.95
N LEU A 317 -11.88 -8.23 -14.79
CA LEU A 317 -12.42 -7.73 -16.05
C LEU A 317 -12.77 -8.86 -17.02
N ARG A 318 -11.98 -9.92 -17.07
CA ARG A 318 -12.26 -11.09 -17.91
C ARG A 318 -13.47 -11.89 -17.44
N ARG A 319 -13.65 -12.03 -16.13
CA ARG A 319 -14.74 -12.80 -15.54
C ARG A 319 -16.05 -12.02 -15.44
N MET A 320 -15.95 -10.67 -15.40
CA MET A 320 -17.09 -9.76 -15.31
C MET A 320 -17.06 -8.73 -16.45
N PRO A 321 -17.19 -9.16 -17.73
CA PRO A 321 -17.02 -8.28 -18.89
C PRO A 321 -18.10 -7.20 -19.02
N THR A 322 -19.22 -7.35 -18.30
CA THR A 322 -20.34 -6.40 -18.26
C THR A 322 -20.40 -5.60 -16.96
N LEU A 323 -19.30 -5.61 -16.19
CA LEU A 323 -19.18 -4.85 -14.93
C LEU A 323 -19.49 -3.37 -15.13
N ARG A 324 -20.31 -2.81 -14.26
CA ARG A 324 -20.67 -1.38 -14.26
C ARG A 324 -20.98 -0.89 -12.86
N LEU A 325 -20.87 0.40 -12.63
CA LEU A 325 -21.30 1.00 -11.38
C LEU A 325 -22.81 0.83 -11.18
N ALA A 326 -23.22 0.47 -9.97
CA ALA A 326 -24.63 0.38 -9.58
C ALA A 326 -25.23 1.76 -9.24
N VAL A 327 -24.36 2.76 -9.01
CA VAL A 327 -24.72 4.15 -8.69
C VAL A 327 -23.89 5.11 -9.54
N PRO A 328 -24.34 6.35 -9.79
CA PRO A 328 -23.53 7.36 -10.45
C PRO A 328 -22.22 7.63 -9.72
N LEU A 329 -21.13 7.89 -10.45
CA LEU A 329 -19.78 8.17 -9.91
C LEU A 329 -19.80 9.20 -8.77
N GLN A 330 -20.59 10.27 -8.91
CA GLN A 330 -20.71 11.35 -7.93
C GLN A 330 -21.32 10.92 -6.59
N ARG A 331 -21.90 9.74 -6.50
CA ARG A 331 -22.48 9.17 -5.28
C ARG A 331 -21.55 8.19 -4.59
N LEU A 332 -20.41 7.87 -5.19
CA LEU A 332 -19.43 6.99 -4.55
C LEU A 332 -18.81 7.69 -3.34
N PRO A 333 -18.71 7.01 -2.19
CA PRO A 333 -18.16 7.58 -0.97
C PRO A 333 -16.62 7.52 -0.99
N PHE A 334 -15.97 8.54 -1.55
CA PHE A 334 -14.52 8.65 -1.57
C PHE A 334 -13.94 9.00 -0.20
N LYS A 335 -12.75 8.47 0.11
CA LYS A 335 -11.99 8.71 1.35
C LYS A 335 -11.19 10.02 1.26
N HIS A 336 -11.87 11.16 1.38
CA HIS A 336 -11.21 12.48 1.33
C HIS A 336 -10.43 12.81 2.62
N ASP A 337 -10.72 12.14 3.71
CA ASP A 337 -10.21 12.34 5.06
C ASP A 337 -9.15 11.30 5.48
N ALA A 338 -8.79 10.37 4.57
CA ALA A 338 -7.82 9.32 4.84
C ALA A 338 -6.41 9.67 4.33
N LEU A 339 -5.39 9.04 4.92
CA LEU A 339 -4.00 9.17 4.48
C LEU A 339 -3.80 8.61 3.06
N ALA A 340 -4.45 7.50 2.76
CA ALA A 340 -4.49 6.90 1.43
C ALA A 340 -5.89 7.09 0.83
N TYR A 341 -5.96 7.84 -0.27
CA TYR A 341 -7.20 8.09 -1.00
C TYR A 341 -7.76 6.78 -1.57
N GLY A 342 -9.06 6.63 -1.52
CA GLY A 342 -9.75 5.42 -1.95
C GLY A 342 -11.26 5.55 -1.86
N LEU A 343 -11.94 4.42 -1.74
CA LEU A 343 -13.38 4.32 -1.60
C LEU A 343 -13.75 3.57 -0.31
N TYR A 344 -14.84 4.01 0.32
CA TYR A 344 -15.46 3.27 1.41
C TYR A 344 -16.36 2.14 0.91
N GLU A 345 -17.01 2.34 -0.24
CA GLU A 345 -17.93 1.39 -0.87
C GLU A 345 -17.79 1.51 -2.39
N LEU A 346 -17.92 0.40 -3.12
CA LEU A 346 -17.94 0.36 -4.59
C LEU A 346 -19.06 -0.58 -5.06
N PRO A 347 -20.32 -0.12 -5.03
CA PRO A 347 -21.45 -0.93 -5.47
C PRO A 347 -21.45 -1.09 -7.01
N VAL A 348 -21.47 -2.35 -7.47
CA VAL A 348 -21.43 -2.72 -8.88
C VAL A 348 -22.51 -3.73 -9.24
N THR A 349 -22.77 -3.81 -10.54
CA THR A 349 -23.59 -4.86 -11.17
C THR A 349 -22.86 -5.39 -12.42
N TRP A 350 -23.23 -6.58 -12.90
CA TRP A 350 -22.62 -7.24 -14.07
C TRP A 350 -23.65 -8.02 -14.90
#